data_37549b0544f80a1002a7ebae1619eecd
#
_entry.id   37549b0544f80a1002a7ebae1619eecd
#
_cell.length_a   1.000
_cell.length_b   1.000
_cell.length_c   1.000
_cell.angle_alpha   90.00
_cell.angle_beta   90.00
_cell.angle_gamma   90.00
#
_symmetry.space_group_name_H-M   'P 1'
#
loop_
_entity.id
_entity.type
_entity.pdbx_description
1 polymer ?
#
loop_
_entity_poly.entity_id
_entity_poly.type
_entity_poly.pdbx_seq_one_letter_code
_entity_poly.pdbx_strand_id
1 'polypeptide(L)'
;MSFVTIELLYLAIAAPLLVIALHVYDHKRRAQLTRRLGELPVIGRVIASASPGRRLTKDIMAGLALGLISFAAARPQLEGKRRVELRGLDVVIAVDVSKSMLVDDIGPTEEMAKKKTETTRLARARELATAVIEELPGDRVAPVVFAGAAAHFPLTEDHQVAARFLADLGPNDLPPGSNIAQVIRASRCLLRPDLYDDRRLECAKIGRRGHGGDPLRGESLDPKEANPDDEKLEQKVERGKAIVIFTDGGEADAEVVREVRIAGELGIALFLVGIGTEEGGVVYEVDPFSGRRTTNPKRDADGQTVTSKRDDAGMAAIAKAGGDERRYLVAGERGEVDPMPIVEALRAVNRGLATKQVREMKDIYQPFLFAAFMLLAIEAAIGTRRRRKYPEDR
;
A
#
# COMPACT_ATOMS: atom_id res chain seq x y z
N MET A 1 -18.29 12.23 -15.58
CA MET A 1 -19.29 11.17 -15.46
C MET A 1 -18.87 10.03 -16.38
N SER A 2 -18.68 8.85 -15.86
CA SER A 2 -18.44 7.62 -16.61
C SER A 2 -19.63 6.67 -16.43
N PHE A 3 -19.79 5.73 -17.35
CA PHE A 3 -20.84 4.71 -17.31
C PHE A 3 -20.18 3.34 -17.34
N VAL A 4 -20.64 2.41 -16.49
CA VAL A 4 -20.10 1.04 -16.47
C VAL A 4 -20.57 0.26 -17.70
N THR A 5 -21.83 0.45 -18.11
CA THR A 5 -22.46 -0.23 -19.27
C THR A 5 -23.07 0.80 -20.20
N ILE A 6 -22.28 1.26 -21.16
CA ILE A 6 -22.68 2.30 -22.11
C ILE A 6 -23.81 1.82 -23.06
N GLU A 7 -23.89 0.50 -23.26
CA GLU A 7 -24.91 -0.12 -24.12
C GLU A 7 -26.33 0.10 -23.59
N LEU A 8 -26.51 0.12 -22.27
CA LEU A 8 -27.80 0.36 -21.63
C LEU A 8 -28.26 1.82 -21.76
N LEU A 9 -27.36 2.74 -22.09
CA LEU A 9 -27.71 4.14 -22.35
C LEU A 9 -28.54 4.28 -23.62
N TYR A 10 -28.27 3.45 -24.64
CA TYR A 10 -29.11 3.42 -25.84
C TYR A 10 -30.54 2.96 -25.53
N LEU A 11 -30.68 2.04 -24.58
CA LEU A 11 -32.01 1.57 -24.13
C LEU A 11 -32.79 2.68 -23.40
N ALA A 12 -32.09 3.59 -22.70
CA ALA A 12 -32.72 4.73 -22.02
C ALA A 12 -33.44 5.68 -23.00
N ILE A 13 -32.95 5.75 -24.25
CA ILE A 13 -33.60 6.53 -25.33
C ILE A 13 -34.59 5.67 -26.09
N ALA A 14 -34.25 4.44 -26.42
CA ALA A 14 -35.09 3.55 -27.22
C ALA A 14 -36.39 3.15 -26.51
N ALA A 15 -36.37 2.95 -25.20
CA ALA A 15 -37.53 2.51 -24.42
C ALA A 15 -38.69 3.54 -24.41
N PRO A 16 -38.47 4.84 -24.12
CA PRO A 16 -39.51 5.86 -24.25
C PRO A 16 -40.07 5.98 -25.67
N LEU A 17 -39.19 5.92 -26.68
CA LEU A 17 -39.60 5.98 -28.08
C LEU A 17 -40.49 4.79 -28.46
N LEU A 18 -40.15 3.58 -27.97
CA LEU A 18 -40.98 2.39 -28.17
C LEU A 18 -42.36 2.54 -27.54
N VAL A 19 -42.46 3.07 -26.32
CA VAL A 19 -43.74 3.31 -25.64
C VAL A 19 -44.57 4.31 -26.44
N ILE A 20 -44.01 5.39 -26.96
CA ILE A 20 -44.69 6.37 -27.81
C ILE A 20 -45.16 5.72 -29.11
N ALA A 21 -44.32 4.92 -29.75
CA ALA A 21 -44.67 4.21 -30.97
C ALA A 21 -45.83 3.25 -30.75
N LEU A 22 -45.81 2.50 -29.64
CA LEU A 22 -46.93 1.61 -29.26
C LEU A 22 -48.22 2.38 -28.95
N HIS A 23 -48.12 3.55 -28.32
CA HIS A 23 -49.28 4.42 -28.09
C HIS A 23 -49.90 4.88 -29.39
N VAL A 24 -49.11 5.35 -30.35
CA VAL A 24 -49.61 5.78 -31.68
C VAL A 24 -50.20 4.61 -32.43
N TYR A 25 -49.57 3.43 -32.38
CA TYR A 25 -50.11 2.20 -33.00
C TYR A 25 -51.44 1.81 -32.38
N ASP A 26 -51.58 1.75 -31.06
CA ASP A 26 -52.82 1.40 -30.36
C ASP A 26 -53.90 2.41 -30.64
N HIS A 27 -53.60 3.71 -30.70
CA HIS A 27 -54.56 4.76 -31.04
C HIS A 27 -55.08 4.57 -32.47
N LYS A 28 -54.23 4.33 -33.47
CA LYS A 28 -54.62 4.06 -34.85
C LYS A 28 -55.45 2.78 -34.95
N ARG A 29 -55.06 1.71 -34.32
CA ARG A 29 -55.75 0.43 -34.30
C ARG A 29 -57.18 0.54 -33.71
N ARG A 30 -57.30 1.25 -32.59
CA ARG A 30 -58.62 1.51 -31.97
C ARG A 30 -59.50 2.35 -32.85
N ALA A 31 -59.00 3.38 -33.52
CA ALA A 31 -59.76 4.18 -34.46
C ALA A 31 -60.29 3.35 -35.67
N GLN A 32 -59.50 2.38 -36.16
CA GLN A 32 -59.89 1.46 -37.20
C GLN A 32 -60.95 0.47 -36.70
N LEU A 33 -60.80 -0.07 -35.50
CA LEU A 33 -61.81 -1.00 -34.95
C LEU A 33 -63.09 -0.32 -34.61
N THR A 34 -63.13 0.91 -34.10
CA THR A 34 -64.35 1.67 -33.86
C THR A 34 -65.04 2.00 -35.12
N ARG A 35 -64.35 2.29 -36.23
CA ARG A 35 -64.98 2.49 -37.57
C ARG A 35 -65.68 1.23 -38.14
N ARG A 36 -65.16 0.02 -37.72
CA ARG A 36 -65.79 -1.26 -38.18
C ARG A 36 -66.96 -1.67 -37.33
N LEU A 37 -67.19 -1.11 -36.15
CA LEU A 37 -68.27 -1.47 -35.21
C LEU A 37 -69.54 -0.69 -35.41
N GLY A 38 -69.57 0.35 -36.26
CA GLY A 38 -70.77 1.13 -36.58
C GLY A 38 -70.51 2.63 -36.63
N GLU A 39 -71.58 3.44 -36.68
CA GLU A 39 -71.51 4.89 -36.79
C GLU A 39 -70.91 5.53 -35.54
N LEU A 40 -69.86 6.36 -35.74
CA LEU A 40 -69.07 7.01 -34.71
C LEU A 40 -69.84 7.75 -33.61
N PRO A 41 -70.98 8.44 -33.89
CA PRO A 41 -71.76 9.18 -32.90
C PRO A 41 -72.43 8.30 -31.85
N VAL A 42 -72.84 7.10 -32.19
CA VAL A 42 -73.55 6.16 -31.30
C VAL A 42 -72.53 5.42 -30.42
N ILE A 43 -71.44 4.94 -31.01
CA ILE A 43 -70.38 4.22 -30.34
C ILE A 43 -69.64 5.16 -29.38
N GLY A 44 -69.42 6.42 -29.73
CA GLY A 44 -68.83 7.46 -28.90
C GLY A 44 -69.55 7.68 -27.57
N ARG A 45 -70.91 7.52 -27.55
CA ARG A 45 -71.71 7.65 -26.30
C ARG A 45 -71.54 6.44 -25.38
N VAL A 46 -71.28 5.26 -25.90
CA VAL A 46 -71.09 4.02 -25.15
C VAL A 46 -69.66 3.91 -24.61
N ILE A 47 -68.65 4.34 -25.41
CA ILE A 47 -67.25 4.24 -25.09
C ILE A 47 -66.71 5.51 -24.34
N ALA A 48 -67.53 6.50 -24.09
CA ALA A 48 -67.22 7.82 -23.59
C ALA A 48 -66.52 7.85 -22.16
N SER A 49 -66.23 6.70 -21.58
CA SER A 49 -65.64 6.63 -20.23
C SER A 49 -64.10 6.82 -20.15
N ALA A 50 -63.39 6.77 -21.26
CA ALA A 50 -61.93 6.86 -21.24
C ALA A 50 -61.44 8.18 -21.86
N SER A 51 -60.74 8.98 -21.08
CA SER A 51 -60.14 10.22 -21.56
C SER A 51 -58.87 9.94 -22.36
N PRO A 52 -58.78 10.30 -23.65
CA PRO A 52 -57.56 10.06 -24.45
C PRO A 52 -56.36 10.79 -23.91
N GLY A 53 -56.54 12.01 -23.36
CA GLY A 53 -55.43 12.76 -22.77
C GLY A 53 -54.83 12.08 -21.55
N ARG A 54 -55.64 11.48 -20.66
CA ARG A 54 -55.10 10.77 -19.47
C ARG A 54 -54.30 9.52 -19.85
N ARG A 55 -54.70 8.84 -20.94
CA ARG A 55 -53.90 7.71 -21.44
C ARG A 55 -52.56 8.15 -21.97
N LEU A 56 -52.53 9.22 -22.77
CA LEU A 56 -51.28 9.78 -23.27
C LEU A 56 -50.38 10.18 -22.14
N THR A 57 -50.90 10.86 -21.09
CA THR A 57 -50.10 11.23 -19.90
C THR A 57 -49.51 9.99 -19.21
N LYS A 58 -50.30 8.92 -19.04
CA LYS A 58 -49.84 7.66 -18.44
C LYS A 58 -48.72 7.01 -19.26
N ASP A 59 -48.90 6.91 -20.57
CA ASP A 59 -47.91 6.29 -21.45
C ASP A 59 -46.61 7.11 -21.51
N ILE A 60 -46.71 8.44 -21.49
CA ILE A 60 -45.53 9.32 -21.38
C ILE A 60 -44.83 9.09 -20.04
N MET A 61 -45.57 9.04 -18.93
CA MET A 61 -44.96 8.80 -17.60
C MET A 61 -44.30 7.42 -17.52
N ALA A 62 -44.96 6.40 -18.04
CA ALA A 62 -44.40 5.04 -18.10
C ALA A 62 -43.13 4.99 -18.98
N GLY A 63 -43.15 5.66 -20.13
CA GLY A 63 -41.97 5.78 -21.00
C GLY A 63 -40.79 6.47 -20.34
N LEU A 64 -41.04 7.60 -19.65
CA LEU A 64 -40.01 8.32 -18.91
C LEU A 64 -39.48 7.48 -17.75
N ALA A 65 -40.35 6.80 -17.01
CA ALA A 65 -39.90 5.91 -15.92
C ALA A 65 -39.00 4.78 -16.44
N LEU A 66 -39.37 4.16 -17.57
CA LEU A 66 -38.59 3.09 -18.19
C LEU A 66 -37.25 3.62 -18.69
N GLY A 67 -37.21 4.83 -19.25
CA GLY A 67 -35.98 5.52 -19.62
C GLY A 67 -35.04 5.79 -18.41
N LEU A 68 -35.61 6.26 -17.30
CA LEU A 68 -34.86 6.50 -16.06
C LEU A 68 -34.33 5.19 -15.44
N ILE A 69 -35.11 4.11 -15.49
CA ILE A 69 -34.66 2.78 -15.04
C ILE A 69 -33.48 2.31 -15.89
N SER A 70 -33.56 2.44 -17.21
CA SER A 70 -32.53 2.06 -18.15
C SER A 70 -31.25 2.92 -17.93
N PHE A 71 -31.43 4.22 -17.69
CA PHE A 71 -30.31 5.12 -17.33
C PHE A 71 -29.67 4.73 -16.01
N ALA A 72 -30.46 4.39 -14.99
CA ALA A 72 -29.93 3.91 -13.70
C ALA A 72 -29.20 2.58 -13.85
N ALA A 73 -29.69 1.67 -14.70
CA ALA A 73 -29.04 0.40 -15.00
C ALA A 73 -27.72 0.57 -15.76
N ALA A 74 -27.51 1.67 -16.49
CA ALA A 74 -26.22 2.02 -17.09
C ALA A 74 -25.14 2.39 -16.04
N ARG A 75 -25.49 2.45 -14.75
CA ARG A 75 -24.62 2.74 -13.61
C ARG A 75 -23.78 3.99 -13.84
N PRO A 76 -24.38 5.19 -13.85
CA PRO A 76 -23.64 6.43 -13.91
C PRO A 76 -22.74 6.56 -12.67
N GLN A 77 -21.45 6.86 -12.89
CA GLN A 77 -20.45 7.01 -11.86
C GLN A 77 -19.94 8.44 -11.80
N LEU A 78 -19.76 8.93 -10.59
CA LEU A 78 -19.04 10.16 -10.31
C LEU A 78 -17.73 9.85 -9.56
N GLU A 79 -16.70 10.58 -9.91
CA GLU A 79 -15.47 10.56 -9.14
C GLU A 79 -15.74 11.08 -7.73
N GLY A 80 -15.60 10.19 -6.77
CA GLY A 80 -15.65 10.50 -5.35
C GLY A 80 -14.25 10.46 -4.76
N LYS A 81 -14.01 11.23 -3.70
CA LYS A 81 -12.80 11.16 -2.90
C LYS A 81 -13.14 10.42 -1.61
N ARG A 82 -12.60 9.20 -1.45
CA ARG A 82 -12.69 8.46 -0.20
C ARG A 82 -11.44 8.71 0.61
N ARG A 83 -11.60 9.18 1.85
CA ARG A 83 -10.51 9.24 2.82
C ARG A 83 -10.34 7.84 3.41
N VAL A 84 -9.21 7.20 3.11
CA VAL A 84 -8.82 5.94 3.75
C VAL A 84 -7.77 6.30 4.79
N GLU A 85 -8.06 6.03 6.05
CA GLU A 85 -7.08 6.15 7.13
C GLU A 85 -6.13 4.95 7.03
N LEU A 86 -4.90 5.21 6.61
CA LEU A 86 -3.84 4.23 6.61
C LEU A 86 -2.98 4.47 7.84
N ARG A 87 -3.00 3.55 8.78
CA ARG A 87 -2.00 3.49 9.84
C ARG A 87 -0.81 2.74 9.28
N GLY A 88 0.34 3.38 9.18
CA GLY A 88 1.52 2.76 8.59
C GLY A 88 2.81 3.20 9.24
N LEU A 89 3.81 2.34 9.12
CA LEU A 89 5.18 2.56 9.56
C LEU A 89 6.08 2.51 8.31
N ASP A 90 7.10 3.36 8.29
CA ASP A 90 8.20 3.28 7.36
C ASP A 90 9.41 2.71 8.12
N VAL A 91 9.86 1.54 7.72
CA VAL A 91 10.91 0.81 8.44
C VAL A 91 12.11 0.60 7.54
N VAL A 92 13.29 0.96 8.03
CA VAL A 92 14.54 0.46 7.44
C VAL A 92 14.95 -0.82 8.15
N ILE A 93 15.19 -1.88 7.40
CA ILE A 93 15.74 -3.14 7.88
C ILE A 93 17.17 -3.24 7.38
N ALA A 94 18.12 -3.03 8.27
CA ALA A 94 19.54 -3.04 7.95
C ALA A 94 20.22 -4.32 8.47
N VAL A 95 20.91 -5.03 7.59
CA VAL A 95 21.62 -6.27 7.91
C VAL A 95 23.12 -6.08 7.72
N ASP A 96 23.89 -6.36 8.75
CA ASP A 96 25.35 -6.40 8.70
C ASP A 96 25.81 -7.61 7.88
N VAL A 97 26.61 -7.35 6.84
CA VAL A 97 27.22 -8.37 6.01
C VAL A 97 28.77 -8.42 6.20
N SER A 98 29.26 -7.88 7.30
CA SER A 98 30.69 -7.94 7.64
C SER A 98 31.16 -9.39 7.81
N LYS A 99 32.49 -9.58 7.74
CA LYS A 99 33.08 -10.92 7.84
C LYS A 99 32.86 -11.61 9.18
N SER A 100 32.65 -10.86 10.27
CA SER A 100 32.27 -11.41 11.58
C SER A 100 30.92 -12.09 11.58
N MET A 101 29.99 -11.63 10.72
CA MET A 101 28.69 -12.25 10.55
C MET A 101 28.73 -13.63 9.87
N LEU A 102 29.90 -14.07 9.37
CA LEU A 102 30.09 -15.44 8.86
C LEU A 102 30.48 -16.45 9.94
N VAL A 103 30.58 -16.02 11.19
CA VAL A 103 30.81 -16.93 12.33
C VAL A 103 29.58 -17.84 12.51
N ASP A 104 29.85 -19.09 12.90
CA ASP A 104 28.86 -20.14 13.12
C ASP A 104 28.88 -20.53 14.61
N ASP A 105 28.30 -19.69 15.43
CA ASP A 105 28.25 -19.88 16.89
C ASP A 105 26.81 -20.04 17.43
N ILE A 106 25.78 -19.78 16.60
CA ILE A 106 24.39 -19.79 17.05
C ILE A 106 23.76 -21.19 16.93
N GLY A 107 24.25 -22.01 15.99
CA GLY A 107 23.65 -23.30 15.62
C GLY A 107 22.47 -23.16 14.64
N PRO A 108 22.05 -24.30 14.04
CA PRO A 108 20.99 -24.31 13.03
C PRO A 108 19.62 -24.11 13.66
N THR A 109 18.71 -23.41 12.94
CA THR A 109 17.28 -23.52 13.17
C THR A 109 16.74 -24.83 12.58
N GLU A 110 15.53 -25.24 12.94
CA GLU A 110 14.89 -26.40 12.31
C GLU A 110 14.78 -26.28 10.80
N GLU A 111 14.50 -25.07 10.28
CA GLU A 111 14.44 -24.81 8.86
C GLU A 111 15.80 -24.89 8.17
N MET A 112 16.84 -24.31 8.78
CA MET A 112 18.19 -24.38 8.29
C MET A 112 18.68 -25.83 8.23
N ALA A 113 18.38 -26.62 9.28
CA ALA A 113 18.71 -28.03 9.33
C ALA A 113 18.01 -28.83 8.23
N LYS A 114 16.74 -28.57 7.98
CA LYS A 114 15.96 -29.21 6.91
C LYS A 114 16.46 -28.84 5.51
N LYS A 115 16.76 -27.57 5.29
CA LYS A 115 17.22 -27.03 3.99
C LYS A 115 18.73 -27.20 3.75
N LYS A 116 19.49 -27.69 4.73
CA LYS A 116 20.95 -27.77 4.71
C LYS A 116 21.62 -26.42 4.34
N THR A 117 21.04 -25.32 4.81
CA THR A 117 21.57 -23.97 4.63
C THR A 117 22.72 -23.68 5.59
N GLU A 118 23.49 -22.65 5.27
CA GLU A 118 24.58 -22.19 6.14
C GLU A 118 24.04 -21.73 7.50
N THR A 119 24.75 -22.06 8.57
CA THR A 119 24.37 -21.77 9.97
C THR A 119 25.07 -20.54 10.54
N THR A 120 25.45 -19.61 9.64
CA THR A 120 26.17 -18.39 10.03
C THR A 120 25.26 -17.34 10.69
N ARG A 121 25.85 -16.42 11.44
CA ARG A 121 25.12 -15.24 11.97
C ARG A 121 24.39 -14.48 10.87
N LEU A 122 25.04 -14.32 9.69
CA LEU A 122 24.43 -13.66 8.53
C LEU A 122 23.18 -14.39 8.03
N ALA A 123 23.24 -15.72 7.92
CA ALA A 123 22.09 -16.51 7.52
C ALA A 123 20.93 -16.35 8.53
N ARG A 124 21.24 -16.36 9.83
CA ARG A 124 20.28 -16.11 10.89
C ARG A 124 19.68 -14.70 10.84
N ALA A 125 20.52 -13.69 10.65
CA ALA A 125 20.07 -12.30 10.53
C ALA A 125 19.11 -12.11 9.36
N ARG A 126 19.39 -12.73 8.22
CA ARG A 126 18.53 -12.69 7.04
C ARG A 126 17.20 -13.40 7.24
N GLU A 127 17.23 -14.58 7.85
CA GLU A 127 16.01 -15.33 8.19
C GLU A 127 15.11 -14.51 9.11
N LEU A 128 15.67 -13.95 10.18
CA LEU A 128 14.92 -13.12 11.12
C LEU A 128 14.44 -11.81 10.50
N ALA A 129 15.28 -11.13 9.71
CA ALA A 129 14.90 -9.91 9.01
C ALA A 129 13.74 -10.15 8.02
N THR A 130 13.79 -11.27 7.28
CA THR A 130 12.71 -11.68 6.36
C THR A 130 11.42 -11.98 7.14
N ALA A 131 11.50 -12.72 8.24
CA ALA A 131 10.34 -13.01 9.08
C ALA A 131 9.72 -11.72 9.66
N VAL A 132 10.53 -10.75 10.08
CA VAL A 132 10.05 -9.43 10.52
C VAL A 132 9.34 -8.68 9.40
N ILE A 133 9.89 -8.71 8.18
CA ILE A 133 9.27 -8.05 7.01
C ILE A 133 7.89 -8.65 6.70
N GLU A 134 7.76 -9.97 6.76
CA GLU A 134 6.49 -10.67 6.50
C GLU A 134 5.40 -10.33 7.54
N GLU A 135 5.78 -10.01 8.78
CA GLU A 135 4.88 -9.62 9.87
C GLU A 135 4.47 -8.13 9.87
N LEU A 136 4.87 -7.36 8.85
CA LEU A 136 4.58 -5.93 8.71
C LEU A 136 3.63 -5.60 7.53
N PRO A 137 2.47 -6.24 7.40
CA PRO A 137 1.57 -6.03 6.27
C PRO A 137 1.07 -4.57 6.23
N GLY A 138 1.20 -3.92 5.06
CA GLY A 138 0.79 -2.52 4.84
C GLY A 138 1.79 -1.47 5.32
N ASP A 139 2.91 -1.87 5.90
CA ASP A 139 4.03 -1.01 6.20
C ASP A 139 5.00 -0.97 5.01
N ARG A 140 5.77 0.12 4.86
CA ARG A 140 6.81 0.21 3.82
C ARG A 140 8.15 -0.14 4.42
N VAL A 141 8.92 -0.93 3.69
CA VAL A 141 10.23 -1.40 4.12
C VAL A 141 11.30 -0.92 3.15
N ALA A 142 12.41 -0.39 3.68
CA ALA A 142 13.64 -0.13 2.92
C ALA A 142 14.72 -1.11 3.40
N PRO A 143 15.08 -2.13 2.62
CA PRO A 143 16.15 -3.02 2.98
C PRO A 143 17.49 -2.33 2.76
N VAL A 144 18.39 -2.51 3.72
CA VAL A 144 19.76 -1.99 3.70
C VAL A 144 20.71 -3.13 4.06
N VAL A 145 21.82 -3.26 3.35
CA VAL A 145 22.94 -4.11 3.77
C VAL A 145 24.17 -3.24 3.97
N PHE A 146 24.95 -3.53 4.99
CA PHE A 146 26.11 -2.72 5.31
C PHE A 146 27.29 -3.56 5.80
N ALA A 147 28.46 -2.99 5.58
CA ALA A 147 29.74 -3.40 6.15
C ALA A 147 30.58 -2.14 6.35
N GLY A 148 31.71 -1.95 5.68
CA GLY A 148 32.42 -0.67 5.63
C GLY A 148 31.69 0.44 4.87
N ALA A 149 30.66 0.09 4.10
CA ALA A 149 29.75 0.99 3.41
C ALA A 149 28.33 0.44 3.49
N ALA A 150 27.31 1.26 3.13
CA ALA A 150 25.93 0.84 3.09
C ALA A 150 25.39 0.84 1.64
N ALA A 151 24.73 -0.24 1.25
CA ALA A 151 23.93 -0.35 0.05
C ALA A 151 22.45 -0.47 0.43
N HIS A 152 21.58 0.22 -0.28
CA HIS A 152 20.18 0.33 0.09
C HIS A 152 19.25 0.24 -1.09
N PHE A 153 18.02 -0.19 -0.84
CA PHE A 153 16.90 -0.13 -1.76
C PHE A 153 15.87 0.90 -1.24
N PRO A 154 15.14 1.59 -2.13
CA PRO A 154 14.10 2.53 -1.71
C PRO A 154 13.00 1.89 -0.87
N LEU A 155 12.23 2.73 -0.14
CA LEU A 155 11.03 2.29 0.57
C LEU A 155 10.04 1.64 -0.39
N THR A 156 9.65 0.40 -0.11
CA THR A 156 8.72 -0.39 -0.93
C THR A 156 7.63 -1.03 -0.07
N GLU A 157 6.46 -1.23 -0.65
CA GLU A 157 5.38 -2.06 -0.11
C GLU A 157 5.52 -3.53 -0.57
N ASP A 158 6.45 -3.80 -1.50
CA ASP A 158 6.74 -5.15 -1.97
C ASP A 158 7.77 -5.81 -1.06
N HIS A 159 7.26 -6.59 -0.10
CA HIS A 159 8.06 -7.28 0.90
C HIS A 159 8.93 -8.40 0.29
N GLN A 160 8.51 -8.98 -0.83
CA GLN A 160 9.30 -10.02 -1.50
C GLN A 160 10.56 -9.44 -2.14
N VAL A 161 10.43 -8.26 -2.77
CA VAL A 161 11.58 -7.52 -3.32
C VAL A 161 12.53 -7.12 -2.21
N ALA A 162 12.01 -6.61 -1.07
CA ALA A 162 12.83 -6.24 0.08
C ALA A 162 13.62 -7.43 0.65
N ALA A 163 12.97 -8.57 0.86
CA ALA A 163 13.61 -9.79 1.35
C ALA A 163 14.68 -10.31 0.38
N ARG A 164 14.40 -10.27 -0.92
CA ARG A 164 15.36 -10.70 -1.94
C ARG A 164 16.60 -9.83 -1.98
N PHE A 165 16.45 -8.50 -1.86
CA PHE A 165 17.59 -7.60 -1.78
C PHE A 165 18.52 -7.93 -0.61
N LEU A 166 17.97 -8.26 0.57
CA LEU A 166 18.76 -8.67 1.73
C LEU A 166 19.48 -10.01 1.51
N ALA A 167 18.94 -10.90 0.67
CA ALA A 167 19.55 -12.19 0.37
C ALA A 167 20.67 -12.10 -0.68
N ASP A 168 20.57 -11.18 -1.62
CA ASP A 168 21.45 -11.14 -2.81
C ASP A 168 22.85 -10.56 -2.51
N LEU A 169 22.99 -9.63 -1.55
CA LEU A 169 24.26 -8.97 -1.24
C LEU A 169 25.00 -9.64 -0.08
N GLY A 170 26.29 -9.86 -0.25
CA GLY A 170 27.16 -10.57 0.69
C GLY A 170 28.41 -9.80 1.13
N PRO A 171 29.31 -10.46 1.90
CA PRO A 171 30.51 -9.83 2.47
C PRO A 171 31.53 -9.27 1.47
N ASN A 172 31.50 -9.78 0.23
CA ASN A 172 32.43 -9.35 -0.82
C ASN A 172 31.89 -8.20 -1.68
N ASP A 173 30.59 -7.88 -1.58
CA ASP A 173 29.94 -6.84 -2.38
C ASP A 173 30.17 -5.44 -1.81
N LEU A 174 30.60 -5.36 -0.56
CA LEU A 174 30.87 -4.10 0.15
C LEU A 174 32.31 -4.05 0.67
N PRO A 175 32.88 -2.83 0.86
CA PRO A 175 34.16 -2.66 1.53
C PRO A 175 34.16 -3.31 2.92
N PRO A 176 35.30 -3.86 3.36
CA PRO A 176 35.37 -4.51 4.65
C PRO A 176 35.22 -3.48 5.81
N GLY A 177 34.67 -3.94 6.93
CA GLY A 177 34.38 -3.17 8.12
C GLY A 177 32.97 -3.29 8.58
N SER A 178 32.61 -2.56 9.66
CA SER A 178 31.21 -2.40 10.11
C SER A 178 31.04 -0.95 10.55
N ASN A 179 30.35 -0.14 9.72
CA ASN A 179 30.20 1.30 9.97
C ASN A 179 28.76 1.63 10.33
N ILE A 180 28.44 1.53 11.63
CA ILE A 180 27.09 1.79 12.16
C ILE A 180 26.67 3.25 11.96
N ALA A 181 27.57 4.22 12.10
CA ALA A 181 27.25 5.62 11.86
C ALA A 181 26.76 5.85 10.43
N GLN A 182 27.42 5.23 9.46
CA GLN A 182 27.03 5.36 8.06
C GLN A 182 25.68 4.69 7.75
N VAL A 183 25.39 3.53 8.34
CA VAL A 183 24.09 2.88 8.13
C VAL A 183 22.94 3.69 8.76
N ILE A 184 23.14 4.26 9.96
CA ILE A 184 22.13 5.13 10.57
C ILE A 184 21.90 6.37 9.71
N ARG A 185 22.97 6.98 9.19
CA ARG A 185 22.89 8.14 8.29
C ARG A 185 22.15 7.80 7.00
N ALA A 186 22.48 6.71 6.34
CA ALA A 186 21.80 6.24 5.14
C ALA A 186 20.32 5.99 5.41
N SER A 187 20.02 5.29 6.50
CA SER A 187 18.65 4.93 6.89
C SER A 187 17.78 6.14 7.17
N ARG A 188 18.29 7.14 7.93
CA ARG A 188 17.51 8.36 8.19
C ARG A 188 17.25 9.19 6.92
N CYS A 189 18.19 9.18 5.98
CA CYS A 189 18.01 9.86 4.70
C CYS A 189 16.98 9.16 3.81
N LEU A 190 16.88 7.83 3.86
CA LEU A 190 15.83 7.06 3.20
C LEU A 190 14.45 7.36 3.81
N LEU A 191 14.37 7.47 5.15
CA LEU A 191 13.13 7.74 5.86
C LEU A 191 12.67 9.19 5.79
N ARG A 192 13.57 10.12 5.49
CA ARG A 192 13.31 11.56 5.40
C ARG A 192 13.86 12.15 4.10
N PRO A 193 13.33 11.72 2.94
CA PRO A 193 13.75 12.25 1.64
C PRO A 193 13.45 13.74 1.48
N ASP A 194 12.48 14.27 2.23
CA ASP A 194 12.14 15.69 2.30
C ASP A 194 13.29 16.57 2.84
N LEU A 195 14.23 15.95 3.55
CA LEU A 195 15.40 16.65 4.15
C LEU A 195 16.70 16.38 3.39
N TYR A 196 16.62 15.80 2.18
CA TYR A 196 17.82 15.42 1.42
C TYR A 196 18.73 16.61 1.11
N ASP A 197 18.17 17.77 0.86
CA ASP A 197 18.91 19.00 0.52
C ASP A 197 19.43 19.75 1.77
N ASP A 198 19.05 19.33 2.97
CA ASP A 198 19.59 19.95 4.20
C ASP A 198 21.07 19.57 4.38
N ARG A 199 21.93 20.56 4.18
CA ARG A 199 23.39 20.41 4.30
C ARG A 199 23.83 19.93 5.70
N ARG A 200 23.03 20.18 6.74
CA ARG A 200 23.31 19.76 8.12
C ARG A 200 23.19 18.25 8.29
N LEU A 201 22.33 17.63 7.49
CA LEU A 201 22.04 16.21 7.57
C LEU A 201 22.94 15.34 6.70
N GLU A 202 23.78 15.95 5.85
CA GLU A 202 24.77 15.28 5.01
C GLU A 202 24.23 14.16 4.08
N CYS A 203 22.92 14.14 3.83
CA CYS A 203 22.30 13.12 2.97
C CYS A 203 22.83 13.15 1.53
N ALA A 204 23.10 14.33 0.99
CA ALA A 204 23.67 14.51 -0.34
C ALA A 204 25.07 13.89 -0.54
N LYS A 205 25.77 13.56 0.55
CA LYS A 205 27.11 12.91 0.49
C LYS A 205 27.01 11.41 0.23
N ILE A 206 25.88 10.78 0.52
CA ILE A 206 25.67 9.33 0.41
C ILE A 206 25.71 8.89 -1.06
N GLY A 207 25.19 9.70 -1.98
CA GLY A 207 25.16 9.39 -3.42
C GLY A 207 26.39 9.81 -4.23
N ARG A 208 27.39 10.50 -3.63
CA ARG A 208 28.53 11.08 -4.37
C ARG A 208 29.85 10.32 -4.31
N ARG A 209 29.97 9.28 -3.50
CA ARG A 209 31.24 8.52 -3.33
C ARG A 209 31.41 7.28 -4.21
N GLY A 210 30.50 7.00 -5.13
CA GLY A 210 30.68 5.96 -6.15
C GLY A 210 30.98 6.57 -7.51
N HIS A 211 32.13 6.28 -8.10
CA HIS A 211 32.42 6.50 -9.53
C HIS A 211 31.70 5.48 -10.42
N GLY A 212 30.45 5.28 -10.17
CA GLY A 212 29.50 4.52 -10.95
C GLY A 212 28.14 5.03 -10.52
N GLY A 213 27.37 5.56 -11.46
CA GLY A 213 25.99 5.99 -11.19
C GLY A 213 25.33 4.86 -10.43
N ASP A 214 24.57 5.20 -9.39
CA ASP A 214 23.76 4.24 -8.64
C ASP A 214 22.94 3.41 -9.64
N PRO A 215 23.27 2.13 -9.89
CA PRO A 215 22.56 1.33 -10.89
C PRO A 215 21.10 1.10 -10.50
N LEU A 216 20.71 1.45 -9.27
CA LEU A 216 19.35 1.35 -8.74
C LEU A 216 18.63 2.71 -8.71
N ARG A 217 19.32 3.78 -9.09
CA ARG A 217 18.64 5.02 -9.43
C ARG A 217 18.04 4.82 -10.82
N GLY A 218 16.90 4.10 -10.86
CA GLY A 218 16.02 4.18 -12.02
C GLY A 218 15.88 5.64 -12.37
N GLU A 219 15.99 6.00 -13.67
CA GLU A 219 15.77 7.35 -14.17
C GLU A 219 14.63 7.95 -13.36
N SER A 220 14.95 8.93 -12.53
CA SER A 220 13.92 9.72 -11.89
C SER A 220 13.12 10.28 -13.04
N LEU A 221 11.88 9.81 -13.19
CA LEU A 221 10.91 10.46 -14.04
C LEU A 221 11.03 11.94 -13.74
N ASP A 222 11.39 12.72 -14.77
CA ASP A 222 11.70 14.13 -14.65
C ASP A 222 10.58 14.78 -13.82
N PRO A 223 10.86 15.52 -12.71
CA PRO A 223 9.82 16.11 -11.88
C PRO A 223 8.85 17.02 -12.64
N LYS A 224 9.16 17.32 -13.91
CA LYS A 224 8.33 18.12 -14.81
C LYS A 224 7.15 17.36 -15.44
N GLU A 225 7.11 16.02 -15.35
CA GLU A 225 5.97 15.22 -15.85
C GLU A 225 5.00 14.77 -14.73
N ALA A 226 5.31 15.03 -13.47
CA ALA A 226 4.35 14.88 -12.41
C ALA A 226 3.22 15.90 -12.59
N ASN A 227 2.02 15.43 -12.83
CA ASN A 227 0.84 16.27 -12.99
C ASN A 227 0.69 17.14 -11.73
N PRO A 228 0.67 18.49 -11.81
CA PRO A 228 0.63 19.37 -10.63
C PRO A 228 -0.61 19.14 -9.75
N ASP A 229 -1.61 18.42 -10.25
CA ASP A 229 -2.78 17.98 -9.46
C ASP A 229 -2.51 16.73 -8.62
N ASP A 230 -1.50 15.92 -8.94
CA ASP A 230 -1.12 14.74 -8.14
C ASP A 230 -0.27 15.17 -6.93
N GLU A 231 0.55 16.22 -7.07
CA GLU A 231 1.37 16.78 -5.99
C GLU A 231 0.55 17.43 -4.86
N LYS A 232 -0.64 17.96 -5.18
CA LYS A 232 -1.58 18.53 -4.19
C LYS A 232 -2.41 17.47 -3.43
N LEU A 233 -2.39 16.21 -3.88
CA LEU A 233 -3.15 15.12 -3.28
C LEU A 233 -2.34 14.33 -2.24
N GLU A 234 -1.03 14.45 -2.25
CA GLU A 234 -0.16 13.96 -1.18
C GLU A 234 -0.15 14.95 -0.01
N GLN A 235 -1.26 15.03 0.72
CA GLN A 235 -1.18 15.55 2.08
C GLN A 235 -0.14 14.71 2.82
N LYS A 236 0.92 15.38 3.29
CA LYS A 236 2.08 14.85 3.99
C LYS A 236 1.62 13.95 5.14
N VAL A 237 1.55 12.68 4.82
CA VAL A 237 1.16 11.65 5.76
C VAL A 237 2.36 11.38 6.63
N GLU A 238 2.31 11.77 7.89
CA GLU A 238 3.33 11.40 8.87
C GLU A 238 3.14 9.94 9.27
N ARG A 239 3.82 9.03 8.55
CA ARG A 239 3.98 7.64 8.96
C ARG A 239 5.01 7.57 10.08
N GLY A 240 4.82 6.68 11.04
CA GLY A 240 5.86 6.37 12.01
C GLY A 240 7.15 5.94 11.29
N LYS A 241 8.31 6.15 11.90
CA LYS A 241 9.60 5.83 11.30
C LYS A 241 10.46 5.04 12.25
N ALA A 242 11.03 3.94 11.76
CA ALA A 242 11.92 3.10 12.55
C ALA A 242 13.10 2.59 11.72
N ILE A 243 14.21 2.35 12.40
CA ILE A 243 15.39 1.68 11.86
C ILE A 243 15.65 0.46 12.73
N VAL A 244 15.78 -0.71 12.12
CA VAL A 244 16.17 -1.96 12.79
C VAL A 244 17.49 -2.40 12.20
N ILE A 245 18.52 -2.55 13.04
CA ILE A 245 19.86 -2.95 12.62
C ILE A 245 20.18 -4.32 13.22
N PHE A 246 20.47 -5.30 12.37
CA PHE A 246 20.92 -6.64 12.72
C PHE A 246 22.44 -6.68 12.59
N THR A 247 23.14 -6.84 13.69
CA THR A 247 24.62 -6.84 13.74
C THR A 247 25.13 -7.69 14.90
N ASP A 248 26.40 -8.10 14.87
CA ASP A 248 27.06 -8.80 15.97
C ASP A 248 27.82 -7.85 16.91
N GLY A 249 27.89 -6.55 16.57
CA GLY A 249 28.58 -5.59 17.43
C GLY A 249 28.58 -4.18 16.87
N GLY A 250 29.08 -3.27 17.70
CA GLY A 250 29.23 -1.87 17.32
C GLY A 250 29.70 -1.02 18.49
N GLU A 251 30.64 -0.15 18.24
CA GLU A 251 31.13 0.80 19.24
C GLU A 251 30.25 2.05 19.26
N ALA A 252 29.90 2.49 20.47
CA ALA A 252 29.21 3.76 20.70
C ALA A 252 30.19 4.94 20.63
N ASP A 253 30.87 5.11 19.49
CA ASP A 253 31.76 6.23 19.26
C ASP A 253 31.00 7.57 19.11
N ALA A 254 31.76 8.68 19.06
CA ALA A 254 31.18 10.01 18.97
C ALA A 254 30.34 10.22 17.67
N GLU A 255 30.68 9.54 16.58
CA GLU A 255 29.98 9.63 15.31
C GLU A 255 28.67 8.88 15.40
N VAL A 256 28.64 7.65 15.89
CA VAL A 256 27.44 6.83 16.11
C VAL A 256 26.48 7.56 17.04
N VAL A 257 26.93 8.05 18.19
CA VAL A 257 26.09 8.78 19.15
C VAL A 257 25.47 10.02 18.51
N ARG A 258 26.24 10.75 17.68
CA ARG A 258 25.71 11.90 16.93
C ARG A 258 24.60 11.50 15.97
N GLU A 259 24.81 10.46 15.15
CA GLU A 259 23.81 10.02 14.17
C GLU A 259 22.55 9.48 14.83
N VAL A 260 22.68 8.75 15.93
CA VAL A 260 21.56 8.27 16.74
C VAL A 260 20.73 9.42 17.29
N ARG A 261 21.39 10.47 17.81
CA ARG A 261 20.70 11.67 18.32
C ARG A 261 19.94 12.37 17.22
N ILE A 262 20.56 12.57 16.06
CA ILE A 262 19.91 13.18 14.90
C ILE A 262 18.68 12.36 14.47
N ALA A 263 18.78 11.02 14.44
CA ALA A 263 17.65 10.16 14.14
C ALA A 263 16.50 10.35 15.13
N GLY A 264 16.81 10.42 16.43
CA GLY A 264 15.83 10.69 17.49
C GLY A 264 15.15 12.06 17.35
N GLU A 265 15.91 13.12 17.06
CA GLU A 265 15.37 14.47 16.80
C GLU A 265 14.42 14.51 15.57
N LEU A 266 14.65 13.64 14.61
CA LEU A 266 13.79 13.46 13.44
C LEU A 266 12.57 12.54 13.70
N GLY A 267 12.38 12.09 14.94
CA GLY A 267 11.29 11.19 15.32
C GLY A 267 11.45 9.77 14.81
N ILE A 268 12.67 9.33 14.51
CA ILE A 268 12.98 7.98 14.03
C ILE A 268 13.37 7.11 15.21
N ALA A 269 12.67 6.01 15.43
CA ALA A 269 13.01 5.04 16.47
C ALA A 269 14.12 4.09 15.97
N LEU A 270 15.19 3.93 16.75
CA LEU A 270 16.29 3.02 16.43
C LEU A 270 16.18 1.76 17.29
N PHE A 271 16.21 0.60 16.67
CA PHE A 271 16.29 -0.71 17.29
C PHE A 271 17.55 -1.43 16.84
N LEU A 272 18.23 -2.07 17.78
CA LEU A 272 19.40 -2.89 17.54
C LEU A 272 19.08 -4.33 17.88
N VAL A 273 19.40 -5.25 16.99
CA VAL A 273 19.21 -6.69 17.16
C VAL A 273 20.57 -7.36 17.13
N GLY A 274 21.01 -7.80 18.29
CA GLY A 274 22.28 -8.49 18.47
C GLY A 274 22.20 -9.93 17.95
N ILE A 275 23.10 -10.28 17.05
CA ILE A 275 23.22 -11.60 16.45
C ILE A 275 24.54 -12.22 16.88
N GLY A 276 24.54 -13.49 17.27
CA GLY A 276 25.70 -14.19 17.77
C GLY A 276 25.61 -14.52 19.26
N THR A 277 26.67 -15.07 19.81
CA THR A 277 26.75 -15.45 21.23
C THR A 277 27.80 -14.61 21.98
N GLU A 278 27.67 -14.55 23.32
CA GLU A 278 28.67 -13.91 24.19
C GLU A 278 30.01 -14.67 24.18
N GLU A 279 29.98 -15.99 24.00
CA GLU A 279 31.20 -16.82 23.91
C GLU A 279 31.90 -16.56 22.58
N GLY A 280 31.15 -16.31 21.51
CA GLY A 280 31.67 -16.02 20.19
C GLY A 280 32.14 -17.26 19.44
N GLY A 281 32.80 -17.01 18.31
CA GLY A 281 33.34 -18.07 17.48
C GLY A 281 34.51 -17.59 16.62
N VAL A 282 35.13 -18.54 15.94
CA VAL A 282 36.27 -18.30 15.05
C VAL A 282 35.83 -17.63 13.77
N VAL A 283 36.49 -16.57 13.37
CA VAL A 283 36.33 -15.94 12.06
C VAL A 283 37.16 -16.70 11.04
N TYR A 284 36.53 -17.10 9.94
CA TYR A 284 37.20 -17.79 8.83
C TYR A 284 37.51 -16.83 7.69
N GLU A 285 38.48 -17.19 6.87
CA GLU A 285 38.74 -16.48 5.62
C GLU A 285 37.56 -16.65 4.67
N VAL A 286 37.38 -15.67 3.81
CA VAL A 286 36.31 -15.63 2.82
C VAL A 286 36.91 -15.82 1.44
N ASP A 287 36.35 -16.75 0.68
CA ASP A 287 36.69 -16.94 -0.71
C ASP A 287 36.29 -15.69 -1.51
N PRO A 288 37.25 -15.02 -2.18
CA PRO A 288 37.02 -13.76 -2.86
C PRO A 288 36.04 -13.86 -4.04
N PHE A 289 35.85 -15.06 -4.60
CA PHE A 289 34.97 -15.26 -5.77
C PHE A 289 33.55 -15.65 -5.37
N SER A 290 33.40 -16.56 -4.39
CA SER A 290 32.10 -17.07 -3.99
C SER A 290 31.49 -16.31 -2.79
N GLY A 291 32.25 -15.49 -2.08
CA GLY A 291 31.79 -14.81 -0.87
C GLY A 291 31.55 -15.74 0.32
N ARG A 292 31.83 -17.04 0.16
CA ARG A 292 31.61 -18.04 1.21
C ARG A 292 32.81 -18.16 2.14
N ARG A 293 32.53 -18.52 3.40
CA ARG A 293 33.60 -18.83 4.33
C ARG A 293 34.39 -20.08 3.87
N THR A 294 35.69 -20.02 4.06
CA THR A 294 36.58 -21.19 3.84
C THR A 294 36.71 -22.00 5.14
N THR A 295 37.47 -23.06 5.11
CA THR A 295 37.85 -23.84 6.30
C THR A 295 39.06 -23.27 7.05
N ASN A 296 39.72 -22.24 6.48
CA ASN A 296 40.93 -21.64 7.06
C ASN A 296 40.56 -20.54 8.08
N PRO A 297 40.97 -20.65 9.34
CA PRO A 297 40.78 -19.60 10.30
C PRO A 297 41.55 -18.33 9.89
N LYS A 298 40.89 -17.18 9.99
CA LYS A 298 41.53 -15.89 9.78
C LYS A 298 42.57 -15.66 10.89
N ARG A 299 43.75 -15.21 10.51
CA ARG A 299 44.81 -14.84 11.45
C ARG A 299 45.05 -13.35 11.48
N ASP A 300 45.37 -12.82 12.66
CA ASP A 300 45.79 -11.43 12.83
C ASP A 300 47.28 -11.26 12.43
N ALA A 301 47.80 -10.03 12.63
CA ALA A 301 49.21 -9.71 12.33
C ALA A 301 50.21 -10.50 13.18
N ASP A 302 49.80 -10.98 14.34
CA ASP A 302 50.61 -11.77 15.27
C ASP A 302 50.45 -13.29 15.03
N GLY A 303 49.67 -13.68 14.01
CA GLY A 303 49.42 -15.07 13.65
C GLY A 303 48.41 -15.79 14.52
N GLN A 304 47.75 -15.08 15.44
CA GLN A 304 46.70 -15.65 16.29
C GLN A 304 45.35 -15.75 15.52
N THR A 305 44.53 -16.74 15.89
CA THR A 305 43.23 -16.92 15.32
C THR A 305 42.29 -15.80 15.76
N VAL A 306 41.69 -15.11 14.81
CA VAL A 306 40.68 -14.06 15.05
C VAL A 306 39.39 -14.69 15.52
N THR A 307 38.90 -14.24 16.67
CA THR A 307 37.55 -14.59 17.18
C THR A 307 36.68 -13.36 17.20
N SER A 308 35.37 -13.55 16.98
CA SER A 308 34.34 -12.51 17.11
C SER A 308 33.31 -12.94 18.14
N LYS A 309 32.94 -12.00 19.00
CA LYS A 309 31.87 -12.15 20.01
C LYS A 309 30.80 -11.10 19.75
N ARG A 310 29.59 -11.35 20.22
CA ARG A 310 28.55 -10.32 20.22
C ARG A 310 28.93 -9.24 21.25
N ASP A 311 28.88 -7.98 20.84
CA ASP A 311 29.14 -6.84 21.70
C ASP A 311 27.87 -6.26 22.31
N ASP A 312 27.34 -6.90 23.34
CA ASP A 312 26.14 -6.46 24.03
C ASP A 312 26.32 -5.08 24.70
N ALA A 313 27.47 -4.80 25.23
CA ALA A 313 27.73 -3.55 25.94
C ALA A 313 27.74 -2.34 24.98
N GLY A 314 28.40 -2.47 23.84
CA GLY A 314 28.40 -1.44 22.79
C GLY A 314 27.04 -1.19 22.22
N MET A 315 26.28 -2.25 21.89
CA MET A 315 24.93 -2.13 21.33
C MET A 315 23.93 -1.54 22.34
N ALA A 316 23.97 -1.94 23.60
CA ALA A 316 23.16 -1.34 24.66
C ALA A 316 23.49 0.15 24.86
N ALA A 317 24.76 0.54 24.78
CA ALA A 317 25.19 1.95 24.86
C ALA A 317 24.62 2.77 23.65
N ILE A 318 24.64 2.21 22.45
CA ILE A 318 24.03 2.84 21.26
C ILE A 318 22.51 3.02 21.45
N ALA A 319 21.80 1.98 21.89
CA ALA A 319 20.37 2.04 22.14
C ALA A 319 20.01 3.08 23.21
N LYS A 320 20.81 3.14 24.28
CA LYS A 320 20.69 4.13 25.35
C LYS A 320 20.90 5.56 24.85
N ALA A 321 21.87 5.78 23.95
CA ALA A 321 22.07 7.06 23.30
C ALA A 321 20.85 7.49 22.45
N GLY A 322 20.08 6.52 21.93
CA GLY A 322 18.80 6.71 21.23
C GLY A 322 17.60 6.94 22.16
N GLY A 323 17.81 7.00 23.48
CA GLY A 323 16.80 7.34 24.48
C GLY A 323 16.13 6.16 25.18
N ASP A 324 16.31 4.92 24.73
CA ASP A 324 15.74 3.74 25.39
C ASP A 324 16.62 2.49 25.20
N GLU A 325 17.26 2.05 26.28
CA GLU A 325 18.11 0.85 26.29
C GLU A 325 17.34 -0.44 25.94
N ARG A 326 16.01 -0.49 26.20
CA ARG A 326 15.13 -1.63 25.84
C ARG A 326 14.97 -1.81 24.34
N ARG A 327 15.45 -0.89 23.54
CA ARG A 327 15.49 -1.03 22.07
C ARG A 327 16.67 -1.85 21.56
N TYR A 328 17.51 -2.34 22.48
CA TYR A 328 18.45 -3.41 22.19
C TYR A 328 17.77 -4.75 22.48
N LEU A 329 17.72 -5.60 21.48
CA LEU A 329 17.11 -6.93 21.51
C LEU A 329 18.17 -7.97 21.12
N VAL A 330 18.12 -9.14 21.71
CA VAL A 330 19.00 -10.26 21.35
C VAL A 330 18.17 -11.26 20.56
N ALA A 331 18.64 -11.63 19.35
CA ALA A 331 18.04 -12.71 18.60
C ALA A 331 18.47 -14.05 19.21
N GLY A 332 17.50 -14.89 19.57
CA GLY A 332 17.66 -16.12 20.29
C GLY A 332 18.90 -16.94 19.90
N GLU A 333 19.74 -17.25 20.87
CA GLU A 333 21.03 -17.89 20.69
C GLU A 333 20.92 -19.34 20.24
N ARG A 334 19.80 -20.01 20.54
CA ARG A 334 19.53 -21.40 20.14
C ARG A 334 18.04 -21.58 19.91
N GLY A 335 17.67 -22.16 18.78
CA GLY A 335 16.29 -22.55 18.53
C GLY A 335 15.62 -21.83 17.36
N GLU A 336 14.32 -21.68 17.44
CA GLU A 336 13.50 -21.06 16.40
C GLU A 336 13.74 -19.55 16.30
N VAL A 337 13.59 -19.02 15.09
CA VAL A 337 13.61 -17.59 14.84
C VAL A 337 12.25 -17.03 15.23
N ASP A 338 12.21 -16.23 16.29
CA ASP A 338 11.00 -15.54 16.72
C ASP A 338 11.09 -14.04 16.34
N PRO A 339 10.35 -13.57 15.32
CA PRO A 339 10.30 -12.17 14.95
C PRO A 339 9.45 -11.32 15.89
N MET A 340 8.60 -11.94 16.73
CA MET A 340 7.56 -11.25 17.49
C MET A 340 8.08 -10.17 18.45
N PRO A 341 9.19 -10.36 19.19
CA PRO A 341 9.71 -9.31 20.07
C PRO A 341 10.07 -8.02 19.29
N ILE A 342 10.62 -8.17 18.09
CA ILE A 342 10.98 -7.03 17.22
C ILE A 342 9.71 -6.39 16.65
N VAL A 343 8.78 -7.20 16.18
CA VAL A 343 7.49 -6.74 15.62
C VAL A 343 6.67 -6.00 16.68
N GLU A 344 6.59 -6.48 17.90
CA GLU A 344 5.91 -5.81 19.00
C GLU A 344 6.56 -4.48 19.35
N ALA A 345 7.90 -4.44 19.40
CA ALA A 345 8.64 -3.22 19.62
C ALA A 345 8.39 -2.18 18.51
N LEU A 346 8.32 -2.62 17.24
CA LEU A 346 7.95 -1.78 16.11
C LEU A 346 6.48 -1.32 16.17
N ARG A 347 5.56 -2.18 16.58
CA ARG A 347 4.15 -1.82 16.77
C ARG A 347 3.95 -0.79 17.88
N ALA A 348 4.84 -0.72 18.86
CA ALA A 348 4.82 0.29 19.91
C ALA A 348 5.29 1.67 19.42
N VAL A 349 5.99 1.74 18.29
CA VAL A 349 6.32 3.02 17.64
C VAL A 349 5.03 3.71 17.22
N ASN A 350 4.93 5.03 17.50
CA ASN A 350 3.74 5.81 17.18
C ASN A 350 3.46 5.76 15.66
N ARG A 351 2.43 4.99 15.28
CA ARG A 351 1.99 4.88 13.90
C ARG A 351 1.21 6.13 13.54
N GLY A 352 1.80 6.97 12.72
CA GLY A 352 1.13 8.15 12.19
C GLY A 352 -0.15 7.76 11.46
N LEU A 353 -1.21 8.57 11.62
CA LEU A 353 -2.44 8.42 10.85
C LEU A 353 -2.21 8.98 9.45
N ALA A 354 -2.11 8.08 8.50
CA ALA A 354 -2.08 8.41 7.08
C ALA A 354 -3.50 8.53 6.55
N THR A 355 -3.90 9.68 6.07
CA THR A 355 -5.15 9.82 5.32
C THR A 355 -4.82 9.87 3.83
N LYS A 356 -4.93 8.74 3.14
CA LYS A 356 -4.81 8.70 1.67
C LYS A 356 -6.18 8.98 1.06
N GLN A 357 -6.29 10.02 0.23
CA GLN A 357 -7.47 10.22 -0.59
C GLN A 357 -7.37 9.32 -1.82
N VAL A 358 -8.15 8.25 -1.82
CA VAL A 358 -8.26 7.37 -2.98
C VAL A 358 -9.41 7.89 -3.84
N ARG A 359 -9.19 8.05 -5.16
CA ARG A 359 -10.27 8.29 -6.11
C ARG A 359 -11.08 7.02 -6.22
N GLU A 360 -12.32 7.08 -5.80
CA GLU A 360 -13.26 5.98 -5.91
C GLU A 360 -14.41 6.41 -6.85
N MET A 361 -14.71 5.59 -7.85
CA MET A 361 -15.86 5.80 -8.71
C MET A 361 -17.11 5.38 -7.93
N LYS A 362 -17.94 6.36 -7.56
CA LYS A 362 -19.17 6.12 -6.81
C LYS A 362 -20.37 6.04 -7.76
N ASP A 363 -21.10 4.93 -7.69
CA ASP A 363 -22.34 4.74 -8.45
C ASP A 363 -23.45 5.66 -7.91
N ILE A 364 -24.09 6.41 -8.81
CA ILE A 364 -25.17 7.34 -8.45
C ILE A 364 -26.49 6.98 -9.15
N TYR A 365 -26.87 5.71 -9.13
CA TYR A 365 -28.12 5.24 -9.74
C TYR A 365 -29.37 5.49 -8.87
N GLN A 366 -29.22 5.63 -7.54
CA GLN A 366 -30.33 5.73 -6.59
C GLN A 366 -31.32 6.87 -6.89
N PRO A 367 -30.89 8.14 -7.15
CA PRO A 367 -31.84 9.22 -7.42
C PRO A 367 -32.65 9.00 -8.68
N PHE A 368 -32.09 8.36 -9.70
CA PHE A 368 -32.77 8.05 -10.94
C PHE A 368 -33.83 6.94 -10.76
N LEU A 369 -33.53 5.90 -9.97
CA LEU A 369 -34.49 4.88 -9.58
C LEU A 369 -35.61 5.45 -8.73
N PHE A 370 -35.32 6.33 -7.79
CA PHE A 370 -36.33 6.99 -6.97
C PHE A 370 -37.26 7.83 -7.82
N ALA A 371 -36.72 8.63 -8.75
CA ALA A 371 -37.56 9.42 -9.70
C ALA A 371 -38.42 8.51 -10.57
N ALA A 372 -37.92 7.40 -11.08
CA ALA A 372 -38.68 6.44 -11.85
C ALA A 372 -39.82 5.82 -11.02
N PHE A 373 -39.52 5.42 -9.77
CA PHE A 373 -40.54 4.89 -8.86
C PHE A 373 -41.66 5.89 -8.59
N MET A 374 -41.31 7.15 -8.33
CA MET A 374 -42.29 8.22 -8.11
C MET A 374 -43.17 8.45 -9.34
N LEU A 375 -42.58 8.42 -10.55
CA LEU A 375 -43.35 8.54 -11.79
C LEU A 375 -44.35 7.37 -11.96
N LEU A 376 -43.95 6.14 -11.69
CA LEU A 376 -44.83 4.97 -11.73
C LEU A 376 -45.92 5.02 -10.66
N ALA A 377 -45.61 5.48 -9.46
CA ALA A 377 -46.60 5.64 -8.39
C ALA A 377 -47.67 6.68 -8.76
N ILE A 378 -47.24 7.82 -9.32
CA ILE A 378 -48.15 8.85 -9.80
C ILE A 378 -48.99 8.31 -11.01
N GLU A 379 -48.35 7.59 -11.94
CA GLU A 379 -49.02 6.95 -13.07
C GLU A 379 -50.11 5.99 -12.58
N ALA A 380 -49.80 5.14 -11.59
CA ALA A 380 -50.78 4.22 -11.00
C ALA A 380 -51.96 4.94 -10.32
N ALA A 381 -51.71 6.09 -9.69
CA ALA A 381 -52.74 6.90 -9.03
C ALA A 381 -53.70 7.62 -10.01
N ILE A 382 -53.25 7.86 -11.26
CA ILE A 382 -54.04 8.53 -12.26
C ILE A 382 -55.12 7.54 -12.80
N GLY A 383 -56.38 7.71 -12.40
CA GLY A 383 -57.48 6.93 -12.93
C GLY A 383 -57.76 7.24 -14.40
N THR A 384 -57.99 6.19 -15.22
CA THR A 384 -58.28 6.31 -16.66
C THR A 384 -59.73 6.69 -16.97
N ARG A 385 -60.64 6.56 -16.00
CA ARG A 385 -62.08 6.84 -16.18
C ARG A 385 -62.40 8.28 -15.86
N ARG A 386 -63.24 8.95 -16.72
CA ARG A 386 -63.91 10.20 -16.38
C ARG A 386 -64.97 9.92 -15.31
N ARG A 387 -64.93 10.59 -14.16
CA ARG A 387 -66.10 10.63 -13.26
C ARG A 387 -67.25 11.30 -14.02
N ARG A 388 -68.33 10.58 -14.29
CA ARG A 388 -69.59 11.18 -14.71
C ARG A 388 -70.09 12.07 -13.59
N LYS A 389 -70.16 13.38 -13.81
CA LYS A 389 -71.01 14.24 -12.99
C LYS A 389 -72.44 13.89 -13.46
N TYR A 390 -73.21 13.23 -12.64
CA TYR A 390 -74.64 13.20 -12.79
C TYR A 390 -75.11 14.62 -12.58
N PRO A 391 -76.01 15.22 -13.51
CA PRO A 391 -76.68 16.40 -13.17
C PRO A 391 -77.69 16.00 -12.09
N GLU A 392 -77.55 16.60 -10.91
CA GLU A 392 -78.63 16.61 -9.92
C GLU A 392 -79.83 17.30 -10.58
N ASP A 393 -80.95 16.62 -10.55
CA ASP A 393 -82.22 17.07 -11.06
C ASP A 393 -82.63 18.44 -10.44
N ARG A 394 -82.88 19.39 -11.29
CA ARG A 394 -83.69 20.55 -10.96
C ARG A 394 -85.12 20.29 -11.44
#